data_c91df8b39959f2efdd8d4c7612250e34
#
_entry.id   c91df8b39959f2efdd8d4c7612250e34
#
_cell.length_a   1.000
_cell.length_b   1.000
_cell.length_c   1.000
_cell.angle_alpha   90.00
_cell.angle_beta   90.00
_cell.angle_gamma   90.00
#
_symmetry.space_group_name_H-M   'P 1'
#
loop_
_entity.id
_entity.type
_entity.pdbx_description
1 polymer ?
#
loop_
_entity_poly.entity_id
_entity_poly.type
_entity_poly.pdbx_seq_one_letter_code
_entity_poly.pdbx_strand_id
1 'polypeptide(L)'
;MFTHLHLHTEYSLLDATIRISDLIEKLKESGMKSCAITDHGSMYGAFKFQNAMKAEGLKPIIGCEIYVAPRTMADKEHGIDNNYFHLVLLAKNLKGYKNLIKIVSVAHMEGFYYKPRIDFETLAKFSDNLIATSACLAGPISQPLLSNDYAKALEMAQKYSEIFKDNFYIEIQRNGMEEQNIANEGLIKISKELNLPLVATCDSHYLNKEDAEIQEILWCISDGLTMDDPNRRRMPTNEFYVKTPGEMEKLFSDLPEAIENTQKIENAVEEYD
;
A
#
# COMPACT_ATOMS: atom_id res chain seq x y z
N MET A 1 18.07 -4.24 7.95
CA MET A 1 17.04 -5.30 7.69
C MET A 1 15.80 -4.60 7.19
N PHE A 2 15.07 -5.17 6.22
CA PHE A 2 13.93 -4.54 5.54
C PHE A 2 12.70 -5.46 5.59
N THR A 3 11.48 -4.86 5.66
CA THR A 3 10.21 -5.57 5.59
C THR A 3 9.31 -4.92 4.56
N HIS A 4 8.77 -5.69 3.60
CA HIS A 4 7.76 -5.20 2.68
C HIS A 4 6.47 -4.89 3.44
N LEU A 5 6.02 -3.63 3.36
CA LEU A 5 4.81 -3.13 4.03
C LEU A 5 3.69 -2.73 3.06
N HIS A 6 3.98 -2.71 1.75
CA HIS A 6 3.03 -2.46 0.67
C HIS A 6 3.28 -3.50 -0.43
N LEU A 7 2.40 -4.50 -0.50
CA LEU A 7 2.55 -5.65 -1.39
C LEU A 7 1.17 -6.25 -1.72
N HIS A 8 0.97 -6.56 -3.01
CA HIS A 8 -0.26 -7.12 -3.55
C HIS A 8 -0.06 -8.57 -3.96
N THR A 9 -1.01 -9.42 -3.56
CA THR A 9 -0.99 -10.85 -3.89
C THR A 9 -2.01 -11.19 -4.98
N GLU A 10 -2.10 -12.48 -5.34
CA GLU A 10 -3.13 -13.04 -6.22
C GLU A 10 -4.58 -12.67 -5.79
N TYR A 11 -4.77 -12.16 -4.58
CA TYR A 11 -6.05 -11.69 -4.04
C TYR A 11 -6.35 -10.22 -4.36
N SER A 12 -5.41 -9.46 -4.90
CA SER A 12 -5.66 -8.23 -5.67
C SER A 12 -6.09 -8.66 -7.07
N LEU A 13 -7.36 -9.11 -7.18
CA LEU A 13 -7.88 -9.82 -8.36
C LEU A 13 -7.68 -9.01 -9.64
N LEU A 14 -7.10 -9.63 -10.66
CA LEU A 14 -6.78 -9.05 -11.97
C LEU A 14 -5.82 -7.84 -11.91
N ASP A 15 -5.09 -7.70 -10.80
CA ASP A 15 -4.15 -6.57 -10.62
C ASP A 15 -2.78 -6.97 -10.03
N ALA A 16 -2.61 -8.16 -9.45
CA ALA A 16 -1.31 -8.66 -9.02
C ALA A 16 -1.16 -10.16 -9.25
N THR A 17 0.09 -10.61 -9.40
CA THR A 17 0.42 -12.00 -9.78
C THR A 17 1.16 -12.78 -8.69
N ILE A 18 1.45 -12.16 -7.54
CA ILE A 18 2.21 -12.79 -6.45
C ILE A 18 1.36 -13.86 -5.78
N ARG A 19 1.75 -15.14 -5.93
CA ARG A 19 1.17 -16.24 -5.16
C ARG A 19 1.76 -16.27 -3.76
N ILE A 20 0.94 -16.53 -2.76
CA ILE A 20 1.39 -16.57 -1.35
C ILE A 20 2.49 -17.63 -1.14
N SER A 21 2.39 -18.80 -1.78
CA SER A 21 3.43 -19.84 -1.69
C SER A 21 4.79 -19.36 -2.18
N ASP A 22 4.79 -18.76 -3.37
CA ASP A 22 6.02 -18.33 -4.04
C ASP A 22 6.65 -17.12 -3.32
N LEU A 23 5.80 -16.24 -2.75
CA LEU A 23 6.25 -15.14 -1.89
C LEU A 23 7.01 -15.66 -0.67
N ILE A 24 6.48 -16.68 0.01
CA ILE A 24 7.10 -17.27 1.21
C ILE A 24 8.48 -17.85 0.88
N GLU A 25 8.60 -18.55 -0.22
CA GLU A 25 9.91 -19.06 -0.70
C GLU A 25 10.88 -17.90 -0.94
N LYS A 26 10.45 -16.87 -1.65
CA LYS A 26 11.25 -15.66 -1.94
C LYS A 26 11.70 -14.95 -0.66
N LEU A 27 10.83 -14.82 0.34
CA LEU A 27 11.15 -14.22 1.64
C LEU A 27 12.24 -15.02 2.35
N LYS A 28 12.13 -16.36 2.38
CA LYS A 28 13.11 -17.25 3.01
C LYS A 28 14.48 -17.17 2.32
N GLU A 29 14.49 -17.24 0.99
CA GLU A 29 15.71 -17.11 0.17
C GLU A 29 16.42 -15.77 0.38
N SER A 30 15.66 -14.69 0.53
CA SER A 30 16.16 -13.33 0.77
C SER A 30 16.50 -13.05 2.23
N GLY A 31 16.29 -14.02 3.14
CA GLY A 31 16.54 -13.87 4.57
C GLY A 31 15.56 -12.95 5.31
N MET A 32 14.46 -12.54 4.66
CA MET A 32 13.40 -11.75 5.29
C MET A 32 12.62 -12.58 6.29
N LYS A 33 12.23 -11.97 7.42
CA LYS A 33 11.52 -12.64 8.52
C LYS A 33 10.05 -12.24 8.66
N SER A 34 9.65 -11.21 7.93
CA SER A 34 8.32 -10.63 7.99
C SER A 34 7.93 -10.04 6.65
N CYS A 35 6.62 -9.93 6.42
CA CYS A 35 6.05 -9.27 5.24
C CYS A 35 4.62 -8.86 5.54
N ALA A 36 4.17 -7.75 4.93
CA ALA A 36 2.76 -7.39 4.93
C ALA A 36 2.05 -7.93 3.68
N ILE A 37 0.74 -8.17 3.83
CA ILE A 37 -0.22 -8.29 2.74
C ILE A 37 -1.11 -7.05 2.76
N THR A 38 -1.23 -6.34 1.64
CA THR A 38 -2.00 -5.09 1.52
C THR A 38 -2.82 -5.05 0.23
N ASP A 39 -3.54 -6.13 -0.05
CA ASP A 39 -4.35 -6.26 -1.27
C ASP A 39 -5.37 -5.12 -1.41
N HIS A 40 -5.71 -4.79 -2.65
CA HIS A 40 -6.63 -3.71 -3.01
C HIS A 40 -8.04 -3.93 -2.46
N GLY A 41 -8.46 -3.08 -1.53
CA GLY A 41 -9.83 -2.96 -1.03
C GLY A 41 -10.42 -4.24 -0.44
N SER A 42 -9.60 -5.24 -0.14
CA SER A 42 -10.05 -6.54 0.35
C SER A 42 -9.08 -7.20 1.32
N MET A 43 -9.58 -8.17 2.09
CA MET A 43 -8.79 -9.00 3.00
C MET A 43 -8.94 -10.49 2.68
N TYR A 44 -9.24 -10.83 1.43
CA TYR A 44 -9.54 -12.21 1.02
C TYR A 44 -8.37 -13.16 1.26
N GLY A 45 -7.13 -12.69 1.06
CA GLY A 45 -5.89 -13.45 1.27
C GLY A 45 -5.42 -13.52 2.72
N ALA A 46 -5.95 -12.69 3.64
CA ALA A 46 -5.38 -12.47 4.96
C ALA A 46 -5.23 -13.76 5.79
N PHE A 47 -6.27 -14.58 5.86
CA PHE A 47 -6.24 -15.84 6.62
C PHE A 47 -5.25 -16.86 6.03
N LYS A 48 -5.27 -17.04 4.71
CA LYS A 48 -4.34 -17.96 4.02
C LYS A 48 -2.90 -17.48 4.19
N PHE A 49 -2.66 -16.18 4.02
CA PHE A 49 -1.34 -15.58 4.20
C PHE A 49 -0.81 -15.75 5.62
N GLN A 50 -1.62 -15.42 6.64
CA GLN A 50 -1.24 -15.58 8.05
C GLN A 50 -0.82 -17.01 8.37
N ASN A 51 -1.65 -17.99 8.01
CA ASN A 51 -1.37 -19.39 8.29
C ASN A 51 -0.10 -19.89 7.56
N ALA A 52 0.06 -19.52 6.30
CA ALA A 52 1.20 -19.92 5.49
C ALA A 52 2.52 -19.31 6.01
N MET A 53 2.52 -18.02 6.38
CA MET A 53 3.67 -17.34 6.99
C MET A 53 4.06 -18.00 8.33
N LYS A 54 3.08 -18.19 9.23
CA LYS A 54 3.31 -18.80 10.54
C LYS A 54 3.84 -20.25 10.44
N ALA A 55 3.34 -21.03 9.48
CA ALA A 55 3.82 -22.40 9.25
C ALA A 55 5.31 -22.47 8.92
N GLU A 56 5.86 -21.41 8.31
CA GLU A 56 7.27 -21.30 7.94
C GLU A 56 8.10 -20.46 8.94
N GLY A 57 7.52 -20.11 10.11
CA GLY A 57 8.18 -19.32 11.14
C GLY A 57 8.44 -17.87 10.75
N LEU A 58 7.66 -17.35 9.81
CA LEU A 58 7.70 -15.95 9.37
C LEU A 58 6.57 -15.15 10.02
N LYS A 59 6.82 -13.87 10.28
CA LYS A 59 5.85 -12.95 10.90
C LYS A 59 4.95 -12.32 9.84
N PRO A 60 3.63 -12.63 9.83
CA PRO A 60 2.67 -11.96 8.95
C PRO A 60 2.28 -10.59 9.51
N ILE A 61 2.17 -9.60 8.65
CA ILE A 61 1.55 -8.30 8.95
C ILE A 61 0.30 -8.20 8.09
N ILE A 62 -0.87 -8.14 8.72
CA ILE A 62 -2.13 -8.07 7.99
C ILE A 62 -2.52 -6.62 7.76
N GLY A 63 -2.74 -6.28 6.51
CA GLY A 63 -3.14 -4.96 6.06
C GLY A 63 -4.12 -5.00 4.90
N CYS A 64 -4.40 -3.84 4.38
CA CYS A 64 -5.20 -3.62 3.18
C CYS A 64 -4.87 -2.24 2.61
N GLU A 65 -4.67 -2.13 1.31
CA GLU A 65 -4.71 -0.85 0.63
C GLU A 65 -6.17 -0.49 0.35
N ILE A 66 -6.72 0.38 1.19
CA ILE A 66 -8.11 0.83 1.11
C ILE A 66 -8.28 1.97 0.10
N TYR A 67 -9.50 2.14 -0.37
CA TYR A 67 -9.91 3.28 -1.18
C TYR A 67 -10.60 4.33 -0.31
N VAL A 68 -10.12 5.58 -0.37
CA VAL A 68 -10.71 6.71 0.36
C VAL A 68 -11.48 7.60 -0.61
N ALA A 69 -12.73 7.89 -0.28
CA ALA A 69 -13.58 8.77 -1.06
C ALA A 69 -13.07 10.22 -1.02
N PRO A 70 -13.18 10.99 -2.11
CA PRO A 70 -12.75 12.40 -2.12
C PRO A 70 -13.63 13.30 -1.25
N ARG A 71 -14.89 12.91 -1.04
CA ARG A 71 -15.90 13.56 -0.18
C ARG A 71 -16.40 12.54 0.85
N THR A 72 -17.70 12.39 1.02
CA THR A 72 -18.27 11.30 1.81
C THR A 72 -18.43 10.02 0.98
N MET A 73 -18.47 8.87 1.63
CA MET A 73 -18.71 7.60 0.93
C MET A 73 -20.13 7.47 0.38
N ALA A 74 -21.07 8.31 0.86
CA ALA A 74 -22.43 8.39 0.36
C ALA A 74 -22.57 9.17 -0.96
N ASP A 75 -21.62 10.05 -1.25
CA ASP A 75 -21.58 10.84 -2.49
C ASP A 75 -21.22 9.94 -3.67
N LYS A 76 -21.96 10.06 -4.79
CA LYS A 76 -21.82 9.19 -5.98
C LYS A 76 -22.01 9.99 -7.28
N GLU A 77 -21.35 11.12 -7.37
CA GLU A 77 -21.36 12.00 -8.55
C GLU A 77 -20.27 11.58 -9.52
N HIS A 78 -20.69 11.25 -10.77
CA HIS A 78 -19.73 10.86 -11.80
C HIS A 78 -18.79 12.03 -12.17
N GLY A 79 -17.52 11.75 -12.35
CA GLY A 79 -16.48 12.75 -12.60
C GLY A 79 -15.83 13.30 -11.33
N ILE A 80 -16.49 13.19 -10.17
CA ILE A 80 -15.96 13.61 -8.86
C ILE A 80 -15.70 12.40 -7.98
N ASP A 81 -16.75 11.65 -7.63
CA ASP A 81 -16.67 10.60 -6.61
C ASP A 81 -16.27 9.22 -7.17
N ASN A 82 -16.14 9.08 -8.48
CA ASN A 82 -15.46 7.93 -9.09
C ASN A 82 -13.93 8.04 -9.03
N ASN A 83 -13.38 9.20 -8.65
CA ASN A 83 -12.01 9.33 -8.19
C ASN A 83 -11.92 8.87 -6.72
N TYR A 84 -10.81 8.31 -6.34
CA TYR A 84 -10.56 7.83 -4.97
C TYR A 84 -9.06 7.87 -4.71
N PHE A 85 -8.70 7.87 -3.43
CA PHE A 85 -7.30 7.83 -3.02
C PHE A 85 -6.97 6.48 -2.41
N HIS A 86 -5.73 6.06 -2.51
CA HIS A 86 -5.20 4.88 -1.85
C HIS A 86 -4.65 5.24 -0.46
N LEU A 87 -4.86 4.37 0.51
CA LEU A 87 -4.25 4.47 1.83
C LEU A 87 -3.93 3.06 2.32
N VAL A 88 -2.70 2.81 2.71
CA VAL A 88 -2.32 1.52 3.28
C VAL A 88 -2.59 1.52 4.78
N LEU A 89 -3.31 0.50 5.24
CA LEU A 89 -3.58 0.26 6.65
C LEU A 89 -2.98 -1.08 7.07
N LEU A 90 -2.29 -1.10 8.21
CA LEU A 90 -1.70 -2.29 8.80
C LEU A 90 -2.25 -2.50 10.21
N ALA A 91 -2.68 -3.71 10.54
CA ALA A 91 -3.20 -4.05 11.86
C ALA A 91 -2.05 -4.28 12.84
N LYS A 92 -2.02 -3.53 13.96
CA LYS A 92 -1.00 -3.71 15.01
C LYS A 92 -1.23 -4.93 15.86
N ASN A 93 -2.49 -5.33 16.04
CA ASN A 93 -2.90 -6.45 16.90
C ASN A 93 -4.31 -6.91 16.53
N LEU A 94 -4.86 -7.87 17.27
CA LEU A 94 -6.21 -8.41 17.02
C LEU A 94 -7.30 -7.32 17.02
N LYS A 95 -7.19 -6.27 17.85
CA LYS A 95 -8.15 -5.16 17.84
C LYS A 95 -8.05 -4.37 16.54
N GLY A 96 -6.84 -4.05 16.08
CA GLY A 96 -6.60 -3.42 14.79
C GLY A 96 -7.12 -4.27 13.63
N TYR A 97 -6.87 -5.58 13.65
CA TYR A 97 -7.40 -6.50 12.65
C TYR A 97 -8.94 -6.46 12.58
N LYS A 98 -9.62 -6.47 13.73
CA LYS A 98 -11.10 -6.35 13.78
C LYS A 98 -11.59 -4.98 13.28
N ASN A 99 -10.84 -3.92 13.52
CA ASN A 99 -11.16 -2.59 12.99
C ASN A 99 -10.95 -2.54 11.47
N LEU A 100 -9.89 -3.15 10.96
CA LEU A 100 -9.64 -3.25 9.53
C LEU A 100 -10.76 -4.03 8.81
N ILE A 101 -11.23 -5.16 9.39
CA ILE A 101 -12.40 -5.88 8.89
C ILE A 101 -13.63 -4.97 8.81
N LYS A 102 -13.89 -4.14 9.84
CA LYS A 102 -15.02 -3.21 9.82
C LYS A 102 -14.89 -2.16 8.74
N ILE A 103 -13.71 -1.55 8.58
CA ILE A 103 -13.42 -0.58 7.51
C ILE A 103 -13.71 -1.19 6.15
N VAL A 104 -13.13 -2.35 5.84
CA VAL A 104 -13.33 -3.03 4.56
C VAL A 104 -14.79 -3.43 4.36
N SER A 105 -15.48 -3.93 5.40
CA SER A 105 -16.90 -4.31 5.31
C SER A 105 -17.80 -3.11 5.03
N VAL A 106 -17.61 -2.00 5.75
CA VAL A 106 -18.38 -0.75 5.52
C VAL A 106 -18.12 -0.21 4.11
N ALA A 107 -16.85 -0.23 3.65
CA ALA A 107 -16.50 0.20 2.31
C ALA A 107 -17.27 -0.57 1.22
N HIS A 108 -17.39 -1.90 1.38
CA HIS A 108 -18.13 -2.75 0.45
C HIS A 108 -19.65 -2.60 0.55
N MET A 109 -20.19 -2.49 1.77
CA MET A 109 -21.64 -2.50 2.00
C MET A 109 -22.29 -1.12 1.77
N GLU A 110 -21.60 -0.05 2.13
CA GLU A 110 -22.13 1.32 2.17
C GLU A 110 -21.44 2.26 1.19
N GLY A 111 -20.10 2.15 1.09
CA GLY A 111 -19.27 3.08 0.30
C GLY A 111 -19.02 2.69 -1.15
N PHE A 112 -19.58 1.58 -1.63
CA PHE A 112 -19.29 1.09 -2.98
C PHE A 112 -19.80 2.04 -4.07
N TYR A 113 -18.83 2.58 -4.82
CA TYR A 113 -19.06 3.32 -6.06
C TYR A 113 -17.81 3.21 -6.92
N TYR A 114 -17.84 2.39 -7.98
CA TYR A 114 -16.73 1.86 -8.76
C TYR A 114 -15.74 1.01 -7.95
N LYS A 115 -15.38 1.43 -6.73
CA LYS A 115 -14.54 0.72 -5.76
C LYS A 115 -15.18 0.77 -4.38
N PRO A 116 -14.82 -0.14 -3.46
CA PRO A 116 -15.28 -0.10 -2.06
C PRO A 116 -14.54 1.03 -1.32
N ARG A 117 -15.17 2.19 -1.16
CA ARG A 117 -14.58 3.40 -0.59
C ARG A 117 -14.99 3.60 0.87
N ILE A 118 -14.11 4.19 1.63
CA ILE A 118 -14.36 4.69 2.98
C ILE A 118 -14.22 6.20 2.98
N ASP A 119 -14.93 6.91 3.83
CA ASP A 119 -14.70 8.33 4.05
C ASP A 119 -13.84 8.60 5.28
N PHE A 120 -13.44 9.84 5.43
CA PHE A 120 -12.54 10.29 6.47
C PHE A 120 -13.14 10.13 7.87
N GLU A 121 -14.47 10.35 8.03
CA GLU A 121 -15.16 10.21 9.30
C GLU A 121 -15.19 8.76 9.77
N THR A 122 -15.55 7.84 8.87
CA THR A 122 -15.59 6.40 9.18
C THR A 122 -14.18 5.84 9.41
N LEU A 123 -13.18 6.33 8.67
CA LEU A 123 -11.78 5.99 8.89
C LEU A 123 -11.34 6.40 10.31
N ALA A 124 -11.61 7.64 10.72
CA ALA A 124 -11.29 8.14 12.05
C ALA A 124 -11.93 7.30 13.15
N LYS A 125 -13.18 6.86 12.97
CA LYS A 125 -13.93 6.05 13.93
C LYS A 125 -13.28 4.67 14.19
N PHE A 126 -12.61 4.09 13.22
CA PHE A 126 -12.03 2.75 13.32
C PHE A 126 -10.49 2.73 13.23
N SER A 127 -9.82 3.87 13.38
CA SER A 127 -8.35 3.99 13.26
C SER A 127 -7.55 3.36 14.39
N ASP A 128 -8.18 3.07 15.53
CA ASP A 128 -7.53 2.50 16.70
C ASP A 128 -6.77 1.22 16.42
N ASN A 129 -5.50 1.14 16.86
CA ASN A 129 -4.61 -0.01 16.66
C ASN A 129 -4.31 -0.32 15.18
N LEU A 130 -4.41 0.68 14.31
CA LEU A 130 -3.93 0.65 12.94
C LEU A 130 -2.71 1.54 12.77
N ILE A 131 -1.80 1.11 11.89
CA ILE A 131 -0.75 1.95 11.33
C ILE A 131 -1.22 2.32 9.92
N ALA A 132 -1.02 3.57 9.52
CA ALA A 132 -1.32 4.02 8.16
C ALA A 132 -0.06 4.56 7.47
N THR A 133 0.04 4.32 6.17
CA THR A 133 1.02 4.98 5.30
C THR A 133 0.29 5.78 4.22
N SER A 134 0.94 6.79 3.67
CA SER A 134 0.35 7.67 2.65
C SER A 134 0.15 7.00 1.27
N ALA A 135 0.46 5.73 1.16
CA ALA A 135 0.38 4.89 -0.03
C ALA A 135 1.24 5.39 -1.23
N CYS A 136 0.89 4.98 -2.44
CA CYS A 136 1.61 5.21 -3.68
C CYS A 136 1.28 6.58 -4.33
N LEU A 137 1.51 6.71 -5.64
CA LEU A 137 1.15 7.93 -6.39
C LEU A 137 -0.36 8.23 -6.39
N ALA A 138 -1.22 7.21 -6.20
CA ALA A 138 -2.65 7.39 -6.03
C ALA A 138 -3.06 7.81 -4.60
N GLY A 139 -2.10 8.04 -3.72
CA GLY A 139 -2.34 8.47 -2.34
C GLY A 139 -2.83 9.92 -2.22
N PRO A 140 -3.50 10.24 -1.09
CA PRO A 140 -4.13 11.54 -0.88
C PRO A 140 -3.15 12.71 -0.72
N ILE A 141 -1.87 12.42 -0.50
CA ILE A 141 -0.80 13.40 -0.39
C ILE A 141 -0.05 13.52 -1.72
N SER A 142 0.22 12.39 -2.38
CA SER A 142 0.95 12.36 -3.66
C SER A 142 0.17 13.03 -4.80
N GLN A 143 -1.14 12.81 -4.89
CA GLN A 143 -1.97 13.37 -5.97
C GLN A 143 -1.95 14.91 -6.03
N PRO A 144 -2.12 15.65 -4.91
CA PRO A 144 -1.94 17.11 -4.92
C PRO A 144 -0.51 17.54 -5.29
N LEU A 145 0.53 16.81 -4.86
CA LEU A 145 1.92 17.12 -5.23
C LEU A 145 2.15 17.01 -6.73
N LEU A 146 1.60 15.97 -7.37
CA LEU A 146 1.67 15.81 -8.82
C LEU A 146 0.90 16.92 -9.58
N SER A 147 -0.10 17.50 -8.92
CA SER A 147 -0.86 18.66 -9.44
C SER A 147 -0.24 20.00 -9.04
N ASN A 148 0.98 20.00 -8.46
CA ASN A 148 1.70 21.16 -7.96
C ASN A 148 0.92 21.96 -6.88
N ASP A 149 0.08 21.28 -6.10
CA ASP A 149 -0.67 21.85 -4.97
C ASP A 149 -0.08 21.38 -3.63
N TYR A 150 1.07 21.95 -3.27
CA TYR A 150 1.76 21.64 -2.01
C TYR A 150 0.89 21.97 -0.78
N ALA A 151 0.12 23.04 -0.81
CA ALA A 151 -0.71 23.46 0.32
C ALA A 151 -1.78 22.40 0.62
N LYS A 152 -2.41 21.84 -0.42
CA LYS A 152 -3.37 20.76 -0.27
C LYS A 152 -2.72 19.47 0.22
N ALA A 153 -1.55 19.12 -0.29
CA ALA A 153 -0.80 17.96 0.18
C ALA A 153 -0.45 18.05 1.67
N LEU A 154 0.01 19.22 2.11
CA LEU A 154 0.32 19.50 3.52
C LEU A 154 -0.93 19.39 4.41
N GLU A 155 -2.06 19.99 3.99
CA GLU A 155 -3.36 19.87 4.68
C GLU A 155 -3.77 18.40 4.84
N MET A 156 -3.64 17.62 3.78
CA MET A 156 -4.00 16.20 3.84
C MET A 156 -3.08 15.41 4.79
N ALA A 157 -1.77 15.67 4.75
CA ALA A 157 -0.83 15.03 5.68
C ALA A 157 -1.16 15.36 7.15
N GLN A 158 -1.52 16.61 7.45
CA GLN A 158 -1.97 17.02 8.79
C GLN A 158 -3.22 16.26 9.23
N LYS A 159 -4.25 16.20 8.36
CA LYS A 159 -5.50 15.48 8.67
C LYS A 159 -5.28 14.00 8.97
N TYR A 160 -4.46 13.30 8.19
CA TYR A 160 -4.16 11.89 8.46
C TYR A 160 -3.31 11.71 9.72
N SER A 161 -2.36 12.61 9.97
CA SER A 161 -1.56 12.59 11.20
C SER A 161 -2.40 12.83 12.48
N GLU A 162 -3.46 13.63 12.41
CA GLU A 162 -4.40 13.82 13.52
C GLU A 162 -5.18 12.53 13.84
N ILE A 163 -5.57 11.75 12.82
CA ILE A 163 -6.25 10.46 12.99
C ILE A 163 -5.32 9.40 13.58
N PHE A 164 -4.18 9.18 12.94
CA PHE A 164 -3.30 8.05 13.26
C PHE A 164 -2.19 8.39 14.26
N LYS A 165 -1.96 9.68 14.52
CA LYS A 165 -0.94 10.19 15.46
C LYS A 165 0.43 9.58 15.16
N ASP A 166 1.09 8.98 16.16
CA ASP A 166 2.40 8.34 16.05
C ASP A 166 2.42 7.09 15.13
N ASN A 167 1.25 6.67 14.63
CA ASN A 167 1.11 5.55 13.71
C ASN A 167 0.88 5.98 12.25
N PHE A 168 1.18 7.23 11.89
CA PHE A 168 1.13 7.71 10.51
C PHE A 168 2.54 7.86 9.94
N TYR A 169 2.76 7.30 8.75
CA TYR A 169 4.04 7.33 8.03
C TYR A 169 3.85 7.92 6.64
N ILE A 170 4.77 8.79 6.24
CA ILE A 170 4.87 9.25 4.85
C ILE A 170 5.60 8.17 4.04
N GLU A 171 4.89 7.56 3.12
CA GLU A 171 5.41 6.51 2.27
C GLU A 171 6.15 7.09 1.07
N ILE A 172 7.34 6.56 0.78
CA ILE A 172 8.15 6.92 -0.38
C ILE A 172 8.49 5.66 -1.19
N GLN A 173 8.42 5.79 -2.51
CA GLN A 173 8.66 4.71 -3.46
C GLN A 173 9.65 5.15 -4.54
N ARG A 174 10.48 4.22 -5.01
CA ARG A 174 11.48 4.47 -6.07
C ARG A 174 11.48 3.32 -7.07
N ASN A 175 10.45 3.30 -7.92
CA ASN A 175 10.29 2.27 -8.93
C ASN A 175 10.66 2.77 -10.35
N GLY A 176 11.53 3.79 -10.44
CA GLY A 176 12.04 4.32 -11.70
C GLY A 176 11.08 5.24 -12.46
N MET A 177 10.03 5.73 -11.81
CA MET A 177 9.06 6.66 -12.40
C MET A 177 9.43 8.11 -12.05
N GLU A 178 9.33 9.00 -13.04
CA GLU A 178 9.58 10.43 -12.83
C GLU A 178 8.54 11.06 -11.90
N GLU A 179 7.30 10.63 -11.98
CA GLU A 179 6.22 11.06 -11.09
C GLU A 179 6.53 10.74 -9.62
N GLN A 180 7.19 9.61 -9.34
CA GLN A 180 7.63 9.29 -7.99
C GLN A 180 8.75 10.23 -7.52
N ASN A 181 9.66 10.64 -8.39
CA ASN A 181 10.70 11.61 -8.04
C ASN A 181 10.06 12.95 -7.63
N ILE A 182 9.13 13.46 -8.44
CA ILE A 182 8.39 14.70 -8.16
C ILE A 182 7.62 14.60 -6.83
N ALA A 183 6.86 13.51 -6.63
CA ALA A 183 6.10 13.31 -5.40
C ALA A 183 7.03 13.20 -4.18
N ASN A 184 8.12 12.43 -4.28
CA ASN A 184 9.07 12.21 -3.19
C ASN A 184 9.71 13.50 -2.68
N GLU A 185 10.05 14.46 -3.55
CA GLU A 185 10.57 15.76 -3.12
C GLU A 185 9.57 16.47 -2.19
N GLY A 186 8.29 16.50 -2.56
CA GLY A 186 7.24 17.09 -1.74
C GLY A 186 6.96 16.29 -0.46
N LEU A 187 6.92 14.95 -0.54
CA LEU A 187 6.71 14.06 0.59
C LEU A 187 7.82 14.19 1.65
N ILE A 188 9.09 14.24 1.23
CA ILE A 188 10.23 14.44 2.13
C ILE A 188 10.16 15.83 2.79
N LYS A 189 9.74 16.85 2.05
CA LYS A 189 9.55 18.20 2.61
C LYS A 189 8.43 18.22 3.66
N ILE A 190 7.28 17.61 3.37
CA ILE A 190 6.15 17.48 4.30
C ILE A 190 6.56 16.69 5.56
N SER A 191 7.26 15.58 5.40
CA SER A 191 7.80 14.78 6.51
C SER A 191 8.63 15.63 7.48
N LYS A 192 9.53 16.47 6.95
CA LYS A 192 10.35 17.38 7.77
C LYS A 192 9.54 18.49 8.42
N GLU A 193 8.60 19.09 7.70
CA GLU A 193 7.77 20.20 8.19
C GLU A 193 6.84 19.78 9.31
N LEU A 194 6.23 18.59 9.20
CA LEU A 194 5.29 18.04 10.20
C LEU A 194 5.95 17.06 11.19
N ASN A 195 7.26 16.83 11.09
CA ASN A 195 7.98 15.82 11.86
C ASN A 195 7.32 14.43 11.79
N LEU A 196 6.90 14.02 10.59
CA LEU A 196 6.31 12.71 10.33
C LEU A 196 7.38 11.74 9.82
N PRO A 197 7.41 10.47 10.29
CA PRO A 197 8.40 9.51 9.85
C PRO A 197 8.18 9.10 8.38
N LEU A 198 9.29 8.93 7.64
CA LEU A 198 9.30 8.33 6.31
C LEU A 198 9.30 6.81 6.41
N VAL A 199 8.67 6.12 5.45
CA VAL A 199 8.80 4.68 5.27
C VAL A 199 9.01 4.33 3.80
N ALA A 200 9.98 3.48 3.51
CA ALA A 200 10.26 3.01 2.16
C ALA A 200 9.43 1.76 1.83
N THR A 201 8.76 1.78 0.70
CA THR A 201 8.04 0.61 0.18
C THR A 201 8.33 0.39 -1.31
N CYS A 202 7.81 -0.70 -1.85
CA CYS A 202 7.99 -1.06 -3.25
C CYS A 202 6.67 -1.13 -4.02
N ASP A 203 5.53 -1.28 -3.33
CA ASP A 203 4.23 -1.49 -3.99
C ASP A 203 4.30 -2.70 -4.95
N SER A 204 4.77 -3.84 -4.42
CA SER A 204 5.09 -5.01 -5.24
C SER A 204 3.82 -5.67 -5.77
N HIS A 205 3.76 -5.89 -7.11
CA HIS A 205 2.64 -6.50 -7.81
C HIS A 205 3.00 -7.86 -8.45
N TYR A 206 4.28 -8.14 -8.61
CA TYR A 206 4.79 -9.40 -9.13
C TYR A 206 6.07 -9.82 -8.41
N LEU A 207 6.42 -11.12 -8.51
CA LEU A 207 7.44 -11.71 -7.66
C LEU A 207 8.86 -11.36 -8.09
N ASN A 208 9.17 -11.52 -9.37
CA ASN A 208 10.49 -11.27 -9.95
C ASN A 208 10.42 -10.18 -11.01
N LYS A 209 11.54 -9.56 -11.30
CA LYS A 209 11.63 -8.45 -12.26
C LYS A 209 11.14 -8.82 -13.66
N GLU A 210 11.36 -10.06 -14.05
CA GLU A 210 10.97 -10.64 -15.34
C GLU A 210 9.45 -10.85 -15.46
N ASP A 211 8.73 -10.90 -14.34
CA ASP A 211 7.29 -11.16 -14.29
C ASP A 211 6.45 -9.92 -14.70
N ALA A 212 7.09 -8.78 -15.00
CA ALA A 212 6.41 -7.57 -15.47
C ALA A 212 5.54 -7.82 -16.71
N GLU A 213 5.98 -8.70 -17.64
CA GLU A 213 5.20 -9.08 -18.82
C GLU A 213 3.96 -9.89 -18.44
N ILE A 214 4.07 -10.78 -17.42
CA ILE A 214 2.94 -11.56 -16.91
C ILE A 214 1.89 -10.63 -16.29
N GLN A 215 2.34 -9.57 -15.59
CA GLN A 215 1.47 -8.54 -15.05
C GLN A 215 0.70 -7.79 -16.17
N GLU A 216 1.35 -7.48 -17.30
CA GLU A 216 0.69 -6.87 -18.45
C GLU A 216 -0.33 -7.80 -19.10
N ILE A 217 -0.05 -9.11 -19.17
CA ILE A 217 -1.02 -10.12 -19.64
C ILE A 217 -2.25 -10.14 -18.72
N LEU A 218 -2.05 -10.11 -17.42
CA LEU A 218 -3.15 -10.05 -16.45
C LEU A 218 -4.03 -8.82 -16.66
N TRP A 219 -3.42 -7.65 -16.90
CA TRP A 219 -4.15 -6.43 -17.23
C TRP A 219 -4.91 -6.52 -18.56
N CYS A 220 -4.33 -7.17 -19.58
CA CYS A 220 -5.05 -7.42 -20.83
C CYS A 220 -6.31 -8.27 -20.60
N ILE A 221 -6.24 -9.29 -19.74
CA ILE A 221 -7.40 -10.10 -19.36
C ILE A 221 -8.44 -9.24 -18.65
N SER A 222 -8.02 -8.39 -17.71
CA SER A 222 -8.91 -7.46 -16.98
C SER A 222 -9.63 -6.48 -17.90
N ASP A 223 -8.93 -5.96 -18.89
CA ASP A 223 -9.43 -4.91 -19.79
C ASP A 223 -10.15 -5.50 -21.04
N GLY A 224 -10.12 -6.82 -21.23
CA GLY A 224 -10.65 -7.48 -22.42
C GLY A 224 -9.86 -7.17 -23.69
N LEU A 225 -8.56 -6.94 -23.57
CA LEU A 225 -7.62 -6.61 -24.64
C LEU A 225 -6.62 -7.76 -24.89
N THR A 226 -5.81 -7.63 -25.92
CA THR A 226 -4.71 -8.56 -26.23
C THR A 226 -3.36 -7.88 -26.11
N MET A 227 -2.27 -8.65 -26.06
CA MET A 227 -0.92 -8.11 -25.96
C MET A 227 -0.50 -7.30 -27.21
N ASP A 228 -1.15 -7.50 -28.33
CA ASP A 228 -0.90 -6.76 -29.59
C ASP A 228 -1.69 -5.44 -29.65
N ASP A 229 -2.65 -5.21 -28.75
CA ASP A 229 -3.45 -3.98 -28.77
C ASP A 229 -2.56 -2.77 -28.39
N PRO A 230 -2.50 -1.72 -29.24
CA PRO A 230 -1.68 -0.54 -28.96
C PRO A 230 -2.19 0.29 -27.77
N ASN A 231 -3.47 0.16 -27.41
CA ASN A 231 -4.11 0.92 -26.32
C ASN A 231 -4.08 0.17 -24.98
N ARG A 232 -3.51 -1.03 -24.92
CA ARG A 232 -3.41 -1.79 -23.68
C ARG A 232 -2.59 -1.04 -22.61
N ARG A 233 -2.92 -1.22 -21.36
CA ARG A 233 -2.07 -0.78 -20.24
C ARG A 233 -0.70 -1.46 -20.32
N ARG A 234 0.33 -0.72 -19.97
CA ARG A 234 1.71 -1.21 -19.89
C ARG A 234 2.28 -0.85 -18.53
N MET A 235 3.12 -1.72 -18.01
CA MET A 235 3.90 -1.38 -16.82
C MET A 235 4.81 -0.18 -17.17
N PRO A 236 4.79 0.90 -16.36
CA PRO A 236 5.65 2.05 -16.63
C PRO A 236 7.13 1.70 -16.48
N THR A 237 7.43 0.75 -15.60
CA THR A 237 8.76 0.17 -15.39
C THR A 237 8.61 -1.29 -14.96
N ASN A 238 9.71 -2.05 -14.90
CA ASN A 238 9.72 -3.41 -14.37
C ASN A 238 10.19 -3.46 -12.89
N GLU A 239 10.01 -2.38 -12.13
CA GLU A 239 10.55 -2.23 -10.79
C GLU A 239 9.53 -2.53 -9.66
N PHE A 240 8.33 -3.03 -9.98
CA PHE A 240 7.28 -3.37 -9.00
C PHE A 240 7.34 -4.83 -8.52
N TYR A 241 8.54 -5.40 -8.47
CA TYR A 241 8.77 -6.76 -7.99
C TYR A 241 9.15 -6.80 -6.50
N VAL A 242 9.13 -7.99 -5.91
CA VAL A 242 9.57 -8.21 -4.52
C VAL A 242 11.09 -8.09 -4.44
N LYS A 243 11.58 -6.89 -4.12
CA LYS A 243 13.00 -6.59 -3.99
C LYS A 243 13.59 -7.20 -2.71
N THR A 244 14.84 -7.62 -2.78
CA THR A 244 15.59 -8.07 -1.61
C THR A 244 15.92 -6.92 -0.67
N PRO A 245 16.22 -7.19 0.62
CA PRO A 245 16.66 -6.14 1.56
C PRO A 245 17.85 -5.33 1.05
N GLY A 246 18.84 -5.99 0.44
CA GLY A 246 20.01 -5.31 -0.10
C GLY A 246 19.71 -4.38 -1.27
N GLU A 247 18.75 -4.74 -2.14
CA GLU A 247 18.27 -3.84 -3.21
C GLU A 247 17.58 -2.61 -2.63
N MET A 248 16.70 -2.81 -1.63
CA MET A 248 16.00 -1.71 -0.98
C MET A 248 16.94 -0.80 -0.19
N GLU A 249 17.88 -1.35 0.59
CA GLU A 249 18.89 -0.59 1.32
C GLU A 249 19.78 0.24 0.37
N LYS A 250 20.13 -0.31 -0.80
CA LYS A 250 20.88 0.42 -1.83
C LYS A 250 20.04 1.55 -2.46
N LEU A 251 18.78 1.25 -2.76
CA LEU A 251 17.85 2.19 -3.41
C LEU A 251 17.54 3.41 -2.54
N PHE A 252 17.53 3.23 -1.20
CA PHE A 252 17.27 4.28 -0.21
C PHE A 252 18.49 4.62 0.64
N SER A 253 19.71 4.45 0.09
CA SER A 253 20.97 4.69 0.81
C SER A 253 21.16 6.12 1.31
N ASP A 254 20.49 7.09 0.69
CA ASP A 254 20.42 8.50 1.09
C ASP A 254 19.34 8.80 2.16
N LEU A 255 18.44 7.87 2.43
CA LEU A 255 17.33 7.95 3.39
C LEU A 255 17.23 6.67 4.24
N PRO A 256 18.30 6.29 4.96
CA PRO A 256 18.34 5.01 5.70
C PRO A 256 17.24 4.89 6.74
N GLU A 257 16.78 6.01 7.32
CA GLU A 257 15.67 6.04 8.28
C GLU A 257 14.37 5.51 7.71
N ALA A 258 14.14 5.66 6.39
CA ALA A 258 12.93 5.13 5.74
C ALA A 258 12.95 3.59 5.69
N ILE A 259 14.13 2.98 5.58
CA ILE A 259 14.33 1.53 5.68
C ILE A 259 14.20 1.07 7.14
N GLU A 260 14.85 1.77 8.09
CA GLU A 260 14.78 1.45 9.52
C GLU A 260 13.34 1.50 10.04
N ASN A 261 12.53 2.42 9.55
CA ASN A 261 11.13 2.56 9.94
C ASN A 261 10.28 1.36 9.51
N THR A 262 10.67 0.58 8.48
CA THR A 262 9.98 -0.68 8.16
C THR A 262 10.10 -1.68 9.31
N GLN A 263 11.27 -1.72 9.99
CA GLN A 263 11.50 -2.57 11.15
C GLN A 263 10.79 -2.04 12.41
N LYS A 264 10.69 -0.72 12.58
CA LYS A 264 9.91 -0.14 13.68
C LYS A 264 8.43 -0.50 13.57
N ILE A 265 7.88 -0.45 12.36
CA ILE A 265 6.51 -0.87 12.08
C ILE A 265 6.35 -2.37 12.35
N GLU A 266 7.25 -3.19 11.83
CA GLU A 266 7.26 -4.64 12.06
C GLU A 266 7.29 -4.98 13.56
N ASN A 267 8.17 -4.32 14.34
CA ASN A 267 8.26 -4.51 15.79
C ASN A 267 7.02 -4.02 16.56
N ALA A 268 6.30 -3.02 16.01
CA ALA A 268 5.06 -2.51 16.62
C ALA A 268 3.84 -3.42 16.39
N VAL A 269 3.95 -4.38 15.47
CA VAL A 269 2.90 -5.37 15.22
C VAL A 269 3.06 -6.54 16.18
N GLU A 270 2.02 -6.78 16.98
CA GLU A 270 1.94 -7.93 17.87
C GLU A 270 1.54 -9.19 17.09
N GLU A 271 1.96 -10.36 17.56
CA GLU A 271 1.44 -11.63 17.05
C GLU A 271 0.05 -11.90 17.64
N TYR A 272 -0.88 -12.35 16.79
CA TYR A 272 -2.23 -12.74 17.19
C TYR A 272 -2.74 -13.88 16.31
N ASP A 273 -3.74 -14.61 16.82
CA ASP A 273 -4.41 -15.73 16.17
C ASP A 273 -5.82 -15.37 15.72
#